data_9833eafcdb89a99f60854186e3abda9d
#
_entry.id   9833eafcdb89a99f60854186e3abda9d
#
_cell.length_a   1.000
_cell.length_b   1.000
_cell.length_c   1.000
_cell.angle_alpha   90.00
_cell.angle_beta   90.00
_cell.angle_gamma   90.00
#
_symmetry.space_group_name_H-M   'P 1'
#
loop_
_entity.id
_entity.type
_entity.pdbx_description
1 polymer ?
#
loop_
_entity_poly.entity_id
_entity_poly.type
_entity_poly.pdbx_seq_one_letter_code
_entity_poly.pdbx_strand_id
1 'polypeptide(L)'
;MTDSKLRIATRKSALAVAQTTMAADAIAAANPGLTYELVSMTTEGDRRLDKSLASFGGKGVFIKELEVALLEGRADIAVHSLKDMPAEVLPQFKLAVVLRREDPRDAFIARGGAAGLKFMDLPAGARVGTGSIRRVVQLKALRPDLEYVPIRGNIQTRLSKLAELDGVVLAAAGLKRMGLADQVTEYFSTEQMLPASGQGILAIETLNVIASHGVAKQSIDSILARVNDAKTYAIAVAEMAYLKALNAGCQFPVASFAEFADAETLMIRGIYWDENKKNLLKSEVSRKMDLSCANVIDVARQIGIELADSICMQLR
;
A
#
# COMPACT_ATOMS: atom_id res chain seq x y z
N MET A 1 24.28 -29.50 -6.78
CA MET A 1 23.36 -28.51 -6.17
C MET A 1 22.74 -27.78 -7.34
N THR A 2 21.48 -28.01 -7.66
CA THR A 2 20.77 -27.24 -8.70
C THR A 2 20.67 -25.81 -8.22
N ASP A 3 21.24 -24.89 -8.99
CA ASP A 3 21.16 -23.44 -8.78
C ASP A 3 19.65 -23.05 -8.86
N SER A 4 18.95 -23.13 -7.74
CA SER A 4 17.54 -22.78 -7.69
C SER A 4 17.41 -21.26 -7.64
N LYS A 5 17.17 -20.66 -8.79
CA LYS A 5 16.98 -19.24 -8.97
C LYS A 5 15.54 -18.86 -8.73
N LEU A 6 15.27 -17.99 -7.76
CA LEU A 6 13.91 -17.49 -7.46
C LEU A 6 13.51 -16.47 -8.54
N ARG A 7 12.41 -16.71 -9.24
CA ARG A 7 11.86 -15.82 -10.27
C ARG A 7 10.80 -14.92 -9.66
N ILE A 8 11.03 -13.60 -9.74
CA ILE A 8 10.20 -12.61 -9.06
C ILE A 8 9.51 -11.71 -10.08
N ALA A 9 8.18 -11.80 -10.16
CA ALA A 9 7.38 -10.95 -11.03
C ALA A 9 7.35 -9.50 -10.50
N THR A 10 7.55 -8.55 -11.41
CA THR A 10 7.51 -7.12 -11.11
C THR A 10 6.99 -6.30 -12.29
N ARG A 11 6.45 -5.11 -12.02
CA ARG A 11 6.13 -4.13 -13.05
C ARG A 11 7.42 -3.42 -13.52
N LYS A 12 7.41 -2.90 -14.76
CA LYS A 12 8.55 -2.17 -15.34
C LYS A 12 8.75 -0.76 -14.75
N SER A 13 7.83 -0.23 -13.96
CA SER A 13 7.99 1.11 -13.39
C SER A 13 9.18 1.16 -12.44
N ALA A 14 9.92 2.27 -12.42
CA ALA A 14 11.13 2.42 -11.61
C ALA A 14 10.87 2.14 -10.11
N LEU A 15 9.73 2.62 -9.58
CA LEU A 15 9.34 2.33 -8.20
C LEU A 15 9.10 0.83 -7.97
N ALA A 16 8.38 0.14 -8.88
CA ALA A 16 8.11 -1.28 -8.72
C ALA A 16 9.39 -2.11 -8.78
N VAL A 17 10.31 -1.79 -9.70
CA VAL A 17 11.61 -2.44 -9.79
C VAL A 17 12.40 -2.22 -8.50
N ALA A 18 12.51 -0.98 -8.00
CA ALA A 18 13.20 -0.68 -6.75
C ALA A 18 12.59 -1.47 -5.56
N GLN A 19 11.27 -1.51 -5.44
CA GLN A 19 10.56 -2.26 -4.41
C GLN A 19 10.82 -3.77 -4.49
N THR A 20 10.78 -4.31 -5.70
CA THR A 20 11.03 -5.74 -5.92
C THR A 20 12.47 -6.10 -5.64
N THR A 21 13.44 -5.26 -6.05
CA THR A 21 14.85 -5.46 -5.72
C THR A 21 15.08 -5.46 -4.21
N MET A 22 14.51 -4.50 -3.47
CA MET A 22 14.60 -4.47 -2.00
C MET A 22 14.05 -5.76 -1.36
N ALA A 23 12.91 -6.27 -1.85
CA ALA A 23 12.33 -7.51 -1.34
C ALA A 23 13.21 -8.72 -1.70
N ALA A 24 13.71 -8.79 -2.93
CA ALA A 24 14.59 -9.83 -3.41
C ALA A 24 15.91 -9.89 -2.63
N ASP A 25 16.53 -8.73 -2.37
CA ASP A 25 17.76 -8.62 -1.59
C ASP A 25 17.53 -9.07 -0.13
N ALA A 26 16.41 -8.69 0.48
CA ALA A 26 16.05 -9.16 1.82
C ALA A 26 15.87 -10.69 1.86
N ILE A 27 15.20 -11.27 0.85
CA ILE A 27 15.02 -12.72 0.72
C ILE A 27 16.37 -13.41 0.53
N ALA A 28 17.22 -12.93 -0.37
CA ALA A 28 18.52 -13.51 -0.63
C ALA A 28 19.44 -13.43 0.61
N ALA A 29 19.44 -12.30 1.32
CA ALA A 29 20.22 -12.12 2.54
C ALA A 29 19.80 -13.10 3.67
N ALA A 30 18.48 -13.40 3.77
CA ALA A 30 17.96 -14.35 4.75
C ALA A 30 18.16 -15.84 4.33
N ASN A 31 18.52 -16.11 3.08
CA ASN A 31 18.65 -17.44 2.49
C ASN A 31 19.99 -17.61 1.76
N PRO A 32 21.12 -17.85 2.46
CA PRO A 32 22.45 -17.96 1.84
C PRO A 32 22.47 -18.97 0.71
N GLY A 33 23.05 -18.56 -0.43
CA GLY A 33 23.13 -19.38 -1.64
C GLY A 33 21.89 -19.30 -2.56
N LEU A 34 20.84 -18.62 -2.16
CA LEU A 34 19.70 -18.32 -3.04
C LEU A 34 20.06 -17.17 -3.97
N THR A 35 19.85 -17.39 -5.27
CA THR A 35 19.92 -16.34 -6.29
C THR A 35 18.52 -16.00 -6.79
N TYR A 36 18.33 -14.84 -7.41
CA TYR A 36 17.04 -14.44 -7.97
C TYR A 36 17.18 -13.80 -9.36
N GLU A 37 16.05 -13.73 -10.06
CA GLU A 37 15.91 -12.92 -11.26
C GLU A 37 14.57 -12.19 -11.24
N LEU A 38 14.55 -10.98 -11.82
CA LEU A 38 13.36 -10.18 -11.97
C LEU A 38 12.68 -10.46 -13.31
N VAL A 39 11.43 -10.88 -13.27
CA VAL A 39 10.57 -11.06 -14.44
C VAL A 39 9.72 -9.82 -14.61
N SER A 40 10.24 -8.85 -15.36
CA SER A 40 9.60 -7.53 -15.53
C SER A 40 8.55 -7.54 -16.62
N MET A 41 7.36 -6.96 -16.33
CA MET A 41 6.25 -6.87 -17.26
C MET A 41 5.54 -5.51 -17.23
N THR A 42 4.85 -5.18 -18.31
CA THR A 42 4.04 -3.96 -18.41
C THR A 42 2.60 -4.31 -18.15
N THR A 43 1.97 -3.68 -17.16
CA THR A 43 0.56 -3.92 -16.83
C THR A 43 -0.38 -3.01 -17.64
N GLU A 44 -1.67 -3.35 -17.68
CA GLU A 44 -2.68 -2.52 -18.33
C GLU A 44 -2.74 -1.12 -17.69
N GLY A 45 -2.59 -1.04 -16.37
CA GLY A 45 -2.52 0.22 -15.64
C GLY A 45 -1.32 1.09 -16.00
N ASP A 46 -0.21 0.48 -16.45
CA ASP A 46 0.96 1.22 -16.94
C ASP A 46 0.76 1.76 -18.36
N ARG A 47 -0.08 1.09 -19.18
CA ARG A 47 -0.36 1.47 -20.59
C ARG A 47 -1.42 2.55 -20.71
N ARG A 48 -2.43 2.56 -19.85
CA ARG A 48 -3.61 3.43 -19.95
C ARG A 48 -3.61 4.51 -18.88
N LEU A 49 -2.73 5.49 -19.04
CA LEU A 49 -2.65 6.66 -18.14
C LEU A 49 -3.79 7.67 -18.37
N ASP A 50 -4.50 7.57 -19.49
CA ASP A 50 -5.60 8.43 -19.90
C ASP A 50 -6.93 8.15 -19.18
N LYS A 51 -7.15 6.93 -18.70
CA LYS A 51 -8.41 6.52 -18.05
C LYS A 51 -8.32 6.56 -16.51
N SER A 52 -9.42 6.92 -15.83
CA SER A 52 -9.46 6.93 -14.37
C SER A 52 -9.34 5.50 -13.80
N LEU A 53 -8.63 5.30 -12.65
CA LEU A 53 -8.59 4.00 -11.97
C LEU A 53 -10.02 3.49 -11.66
N ALA A 54 -10.95 4.41 -11.38
CA ALA A 54 -12.36 4.10 -11.20
C ALA A 54 -13.02 3.50 -12.46
N SER A 55 -12.59 3.92 -13.66
CA SER A 55 -13.16 3.43 -14.94
C SER A 55 -12.79 1.98 -15.27
N PHE A 56 -11.81 1.41 -14.57
CA PHE A 56 -11.41 0.00 -14.69
C PHE A 56 -12.11 -0.92 -13.70
N GLY A 57 -13.14 -0.44 -12.98
CA GLY A 57 -13.80 -1.22 -11.93
C GLY A 57 -12.94 -1.40 -10.67
N GLY A 58 -11.81 -0.69 -10.57
CA GLY A 58 -10.98 -0.61 -9.37
C GLY A 58 -10.26 -1.89 -8.92
N LYS A 59 -10.40 -3.00 -9.65
CA LYS A 59 -9.82 -4.30 -9.22
C LYS A 59 -8.62 -4.67 -10.08
N GLY A 60 -7.44 -4.76 -9.45
CA GLY A 60 -6.30 -5.53 -9.96
C GLY A 60 -5.62 -5.03 -11.24
N VAL A 61 -5.80 -3.79 -11.69
CA VAL A 61 -5.23 -3.27 -12.96
C VAL A 61 -3.69 -3.31 -13.01
N PHE A 62 -3.06 -3.40 -11.86
CA PHE A 62 -1.60 -3.48 -11.70
C PHE A 62 -1.10 -4.88 -11.30
N ILE A 63 -2.01 -5.83 -11.10
CA ILE A 63 -1.71 -7.13 -10.48
C ILE A 63 -1.91 -8.27 -11.49
N LYS A 64 -2.93 -8.17 -12.33
CA LYS A 64 -3.38 -9.24 -13.22
C LYS A 64 -2.27 -9.89 -14.04
N GLU A 65 -1.38 -9.11 -14.63
CA GLU A 65 -0.28 -9.65 -15.44
C GLU A 65 0.76 -10.38 -14.59
N LEU A 66 0.95 -9.95 -13.33
CA LEU A 66 1.83 -10.63 -12.38
C LEU A 66 1.21 -11.96 -11.92
N GLU A 67 -0.08 -11.96 -11.62
CA GLU A 67 -0.85 -13.17 -11.29
C GLU A 67 -0.83 -14.18 -12.45
N VAL A 68 -1.01 -13.72 -13.70
CA VAL A 68 -0.89 -14.59 -14.89
C VAL A 68 0.52 -15.18 -14.98
N ALA A 69 1.57 -14.41 -14.68
CA ALA A 69 2.94 -14.95 -14.70
C ALA A 69 3.16 -16.03 -13.62
N LEU A 70 2.51 -15.91 -12.46
CA LEU A 70 2.51 -16.96 -11.43
C LEU A 70 1.77 -18.21 -11.91
N LEU A 71 0.56 -18.07 -12.50
CA LEU A 71 -0.23 -19.20 -13.01
C LEU A 71 0.47 -19.95 -14.14
N GLU A 72 1.15 -19.23 -15.03
CA GLU A 72 1.89 -19.81 -16.15
C GLU A 72 3.26 -20.38 -15.74
N GLY A 73 3.64 -20.25 -14.46
CA GLY A 73 4.94 -20.70 -13.96
C GLY A 73 6.13 -19.91 -14.51
N ARG A 74 5.91 -18.68 -15.01
CA ARG A 74 6.98 -17.76 -15.43
C ARG A 74 7.67 -17.05 -14.26
N ALA A 75 6.97 -16.96 -13.13
CA ALA A 75 7.49 -16.45 -11.87
C ALA A 75 7.04 -17.33 -10.71
N ASP A 76 7.81 -17.32 -9.64
CA ASP A 76 7.54 -18.09 -8.42
C ASP A 76 6.83 -17.27 -7.36
N ILE A 77 7.11 -15.97 -7.33
CA ILE A 77 6.48 -14.97 -6.44
C ILE A 77 6.24 -13.65 -7.18
N ALA A 78 5.34 -12.84 -6.66
CA ALA A 78 5.13 -11.46 -7.10
C ALA A 78 5.27 -10.49 -5.93
N VAL A 79 5.85 -9.30 -6.18
CA VAL A 79 6.01 -8.25 -5.17
C VAL A 79 5.11 -7.08 -5.49
N HIS A 80 4.34 -6.64 -4.48
CA HIS A 80 3.37 -5.57 -4.58
C HIS A 80 3.54 -4.54 -3.47
N SER A 81 3.12 -3.30 -3.73
CA SER A 81 2.70 -2.41 -2.65
C SER A 81 1.34 -2.89 -2.14
N LEU A 82 1.21 -3.22 -0.86
CA LEU A 82 -0.02 -3.81 -0.32
C LEU A 82 -1.24 -2.92 -0.58
N LYS A 83 -1.10 -1.60 -0.49
CA LYS A 83 -2.18 -0.65 -0.76
C LYS A 83 -2.76 -0.71 -2.18
N ASP A 84 -2.04 -1.30 -3.14
CA ASP A 84 -2.45 -1.45 -4.53
C ASP A 84 -3.09 -2.83 -4.78
N MET A 85 -3.04 -3.73 -3.79
CA MET A 85 -3.70 -5.03 -3.83
C MET A 85 -5.21 -4.92 -3.55
N PRO A 86 -6.04 -5.81 -4.12
CA PRO A 86 -7.44 -5.90 -3.75
C PRO A 86 -7.58 -6.33 -2.28
N ALA A 87 -8.65 -5.88 -1.63
CA ALA A 87 -8.94 -6.25 -0.24
C ALA A 87 -9.15 -7.77 -0.06
N GLU A 88 -9.47 -8.47 -1.14
CA GLU A 88 -9.60 -9.91 -1.19
C GLU A 88 -8.72 -10.47 -2.31
N VAL A 89 -7.78 -11.32 -1.94
CA VAL A 89 -6.93 -12.05 -2.88
C VAL A 89 -7.72 -13.22 -3.46
N LEU A 90 -7.60 -13.48 -4.76
CA LEU A 90 -8.29 -14.59 -5.42
C LEU A 90 -7.88 -15.95 -4.80
N PRO A 91 -8.78 -16.94 -4.74
CA PRO A 91 -8.53 -18.21 -4.05
C PRO A 91 -7.28 -19.00 -4.51
N GLN A 92 -6.86 -18.82 -5.77
CA GLN A 92 -5.66 -19.46 -6.32
C GLN A 92 -4.36 -18.82 -5.85
N PHE A 93 -4.40 -17.62 -5.24
CA PHE A 93 -3.26 -16.91 -4.71
C PHE A 93 -3.34 -16.75 -3.19
N LYS A 94 -2.24 -16.42 -2.57
CA LYS A 94 -2.16 -16.02 -1.17
C LYS A 94 -1.17 -14.89 -0.98
N LEU A 95 -1.48 -14.00 -0.03
CA LEU A 95 -0.50 -13.14 0.59
C LEU A 95 0.41 -14.02 1.47
N ALA A 96 1.59 -14.34 0.98
CA ALA A 96 2.48 -15.28 1.65
C ALA A 96 3.16 -14.65 2.86
N VAL A 97 3.79 -13.48 2.65
CA VAL A 97 4.50 -12.72 3.69
C VAL A 97 4.46 -11.24 3.38
N VAL A 98 4.76 -10.42 4.39
CA VAL A 98 5.03 -8.99 4.22
C VAL A 98 6.35 -8.61 4.85
N LEU A 99 7.02 -7.62 4.28
CA LEU A 99 8.21 -7.04 4.86
C LEU A 99 7.84 -5.97 5.89
N ARG A 100 8.78 -5.64 6.78
CA ARG A 100 8.62 -4.58 7.76
C ARG A 100 8.12 -3.30 7.07
N ARG A 101 7.10 -2.67 7.68
CA ARG A 101 6.47 -1.45 7.16
C ARG A 101 7.48 -0.31 7.09
N GLU A 102 7.59 0.32 5.92
CA GLU A 102 8.25 1.61 5.73
C GLU A 102 7.30 2.74 6.17
N ASP A 103 7.78 3.97 6.27
CA ASP A 103 7.03 5.16 6.67
C ASP A 103 5.63 5.22 6.01
N PRO A 104 4.56 5.05 6.77
CA PRO A 104 3.19 5.00 6.23
C PRO A 104 2.65 6.36 5.85
N ARG A 105 3.29 7.46 6.27
CA ARG A 105 2.79 8.81 6.15
C ARG A 105 2.63 9.25 4.70
N ASP A 106 1.82 10.27 4.51
CA ASP A 106 1.81 11.07 3.30
C ASP A 106 2.79 12.24 3.46
N ALA A 107 3.43 12.62 2.37
CA ALA A 107 4.42 13.68 2.31
C ALA A 107 3.95 14.79 1.37
N PHE A 108 4.08 16.02 1.81
CA PHE A 108 3.88 17.21 1.01
C PHE A 108 5.22 17.69 0.45
N ILE A 109 5.26 17.96 -0.84
CA ILE A 109 6.40 18.57 -1.52
C ILE A 109 5.88 19.86 -2.15
N ALA A 110 6.38 21.00 -1.65
CA ALA A 110 6.06 22.32 -2.17
C ALA A 110 6.80 22.60 -3.47
N ARG A 111 6.35 23.58 -4.23
CA ARG A 111 7.17 24.26 -5.23
C ARG A 111 8.41 24.83 -4.55
N GLY A 112 9.59 24.41 -4.95
CA GLY A 112 10.86 24.72 -4.25
C GLY A 112 11.37 23.61 -3.33
N GLY A 113 10.69 22.47 -3.25
CA GLY A 113 11.11 21.29 -2.51
C GLY A 113 11.15 21.50 -0.99
N ALA A 114 12.19 21.00 -0.32
CA ALA A 114 12.32 21.04 1.13
C ALA A 114 12.34 22.49 1.72
N ALA A 115 12.79 23.46 0.94
CA ALA A 115 12.83 24.89 1.34
C ALA A 115 11.53 25.64 1.02
N GLY A 116 10.53 24.98 0.42
CA GLY A 116 9.25 25.58 0.07
C GLY A 116 8.35 25.85 1.28
N LEU A 117 7.22 26.53 1.03
CA LEU A 117 6.21 26.77 2.07
C LEU A 117 5.62 25.46 2.58
N LYS A 118 5.36 25.37 3.87
CA LYS A 118 4.60 24.25 4.45
C LYS A 118 3.15 24.29 3.99
N PHE A 119 2.47 23.17 4.07
CA PHE A 119 1.09 23.02 3.61
C PHE A 119 0.13 24.03 4.26
N MET A 120 0.28 24.25 5.57
CA MET A 120 -0.56 25.18 6.30
C MET A 120 -0.26 26.65 5.98
N ASP A 121 0.93 26.97 5.47
CA ASP A 121 1.39 28.31 5.14
C ASP A 121 1.10 28.71 3.67
N LEU A 122 0.51 27.79 2.88
CA LEU A 122 0.13 28.09 1.50
C LEU A 122 -0.92 29.21 1.45
N PRO A 123 -0.84 30.14 0.47
CA PRO A 123 -1.88 31.15 0.27
C PRO A 123 -3.22 30.52 -0.11
N ALA A 124 -4.33 31.20 0.22
CA ALA A 124 -5.67 30.77 -0.22
C ALA A 124 -5.73 30.66 -1.75
N GLY A 125 -6.40 29.62 -2.25
CA GLY A 125 -6.47 29.31 -3.68
C GLY A 125 -5.22 28.61 -4.24
N ALA A 126 -4.18 28.33 -3.44
CA ALA A 126 -3.02 27.58 -3.91
C ALA A 126 -3.43 26.18 -4.41
N ARG A 127 -2.76 25.72 -5.47
CA ARG A 127 -3.07 24.52 -6.21
C ARG A 127 -2.22 23.34 -5.75
N VAL A 128 -2.86 22.33 -5.15
CA VAL A 128 -2.18 21.14 -4.60
C VAL A 128 -2.56 19.89 -5.38
N GLY A 129 -1.54 19.23 -5.95
CA GLY A 129 -1.71 18.03 -6.78
C GLY A 129 -1.80 16.74 -5.97
N THR A 130 -2.87 15.97 -6.17
CA THR A 130 -2.98 14.57 -5.70
C THR A 130 -3.96 13.78 -6.56
N GLY A 131 -3.67 12.49 -6.80
CA GLY A 131 -4.59 11.59 -7.50
C GLY A 131 -5.45 10.74 -6.56
N SER A 132 -5.38 11.00 -5.26
CA SER A 132 -6.07 10.19 -4.24
C SER A 132 -7.25 10.92 -3.64
N ILE A 133 -8.46 10.43 -3.88
CA ILE A 133 -9.69 10.98 -3.28
C ILE A 133 -9.64 10.90 -1.74
N ARG A 134 -9.03 9.87 -1.17
CA ARG A 134 -8.75 9.74 0.26
C ARG A 134 -7.99 10.95 0.82
N ARG A 135 -6.97 11.41 0.08
CA ARG A 135 -6.20 12.61 0.46
C ARG A 135 -7.04 13.86 0.31
N VAL A 136 -7.75 13.99 -0.80
CA VAL A 136 -8.57 15.19 -1.08
C VAL A 136 -9.57 15.44 0.04
N VAL A 137 -10.30 14.42 0.52
CA VAL A 137 -11.31 14.61 1.57
C VAL A 137 -10.68 15.04 2.90
N GLN A 138 -9.51 14.49 3.25
CA GLN A 138 -8.79 14.84 4.46
C GLN A 138 -8.13 16.24 4.37
N LEU A 139 -7.49 16.53 3.24
CA LEU A 139 -6.86 17.84 3.01
C LEU A 139 -7.89 18.97 2.97
N LYS A 140 -9.07 18.74 2.37
CA LYS A 140 -10.17 19.72 2.41
C LYS A 140 -10.68 20.01 3.81
N ALA A 141 -10.63 19.03 4.70
CA ALA A 141 -10.97 19.26 6.11
C ALA A 141 -9.94 20.13 6.83
N LEU A 142 -8.66 20.12 6.41
CA LEU A 142 -7.59 20.96 6.96
C LEU A 142 -7.56 22.36 6.31
N ARG A 143 -7.67 22.43 4.98
CA ARG A 143 -7.56 23.64 4.17
C ARG A 143 -8.62 23.65 3.06
N PRO A 144 -9.89 23.98 3.38
CA PRO A 144 -10.98 24.02 2.41
C PRO A 144 -10.82 25.14 1.36
N ASP A 145 -9.96 26.10 1.61
CA ASP A 145 -9.64 27.25 0.77
C ASP A 145 -8.64 26.96 -0.36
N LEU A 146 -8.04 25.75 -0.42
CA LEU A 146 -7.11 25.35 -1.46
C LEU A 146 -7.80 24.64 -2.63
N GLU A 147 -7.19 24.71 -3.81
CA GLU A 147 -7.59 23.96 -5.00
C GLU A 147 -6.87 22.62 -5.06
N TYR A 148 -7.59 21.51 -5.10
CA TYR A 148 -7.02 20.15 -5.20
C TYR A 148 -7.13 19.63 -6.62
N VAL A 149 -5.97 19.51 -7.29
CA VAL A 149 -5.85 19.16 -8.70
C VAL A 149 -5.52 17.67 -8.85
N PRO A 150 -6.30 16.89 -9.63
CA PRO A 150 -5.99 15.50 -9.87
C PRO A 150 -4.73 15.34 -10.73
N ILE A 151 -3.73 14.62 -10.22
CA ILE A 151 -2.49 14.30 -10.93
C ILE A 151 -2.29 12.80 -11.07
N ARG A 152 -1.65 12.38 -12.18
CA ARG A 152 -1.38 10.99 -12.52
C ARG A 152 0.03 10.77 -13.01
N GLY A 153 0.36 9.50 -13.24
CA GLY A 153 1.68 9.07 -13.67
C GLY A 153 2.52 8.50 -12.52
N ASN A 154 3.78 8.19 -12.81
CA ASN A 154 4.76 7.77 -11.82
C ASN A 154 5.18 8.95 -10.92
N ILE A 155 6.06 8.69 -9.95
CA ILE A 155 6.51 9.72 -9.00
C ILE A 155 7.16 10.90 -9.73
N GLN A 156 8.06 10.65 -10.69
CA GLN A 156 8.75 11.70 -11.45
C GLN A 156 7.77 12.56 -12.24
N THR A 157 6.80 11.94 -12.93
CA THR A 157 5.73 12.65 -13.66
C THR A 157 4.89 13.52 -12.73
N ARG A 158 4.61 13.06 -11.50
CA ARG A 158 3.86 13.85 -10.52
C ARG A 158 4.67 14.99 -9.95
N LEU A 159 5.98 14.78 -9.71
CA LEU A 159 6.88 15.83 -9.26
C LEU A 159 7.10 16.91 -10.34
N SER A 160 7.14 16.54 -11.62
CA SER A 160 7.26 17.52 -12.70
C SER A 160 6.08 18.51 -12.75
N LYS A 161 4.91 18.13 -12.16
CA LYS A 161 3.76 19.03 -12.03
C LYS A 161 3.97 20.19 -11.06
N LEU A 162 5.03 20.18 -10.27
CA LEU A 162 5.43 21.34 -9.45
C LEU A 162 5.79 22.57 -10.28
N ALA A 163 6.05 22.42 -11.59
CA ALA A 163 6.17 23.57 -12.48
C ALA A 163 4.86 24.38 -12.60
N GLU A 164 3.71 23.73 -12.42
CA GLU A 164 2.37 24.30 -12.61
C GLU A 164 1.58 24.39 -11.28
N LEU A 165 1.98 23.66 -10.25
CA LEU A 165 1.28 23.53 -8.97
C LEU A 165 2.13 24.09 -7.83
N ASP A 166 1.49 24.52 -6.75
CA ASP A 166 2.16 25.04 -5.57
C ASP A 166 2.68 23.93 -4.67
N GLY A 167 2.14 22.73 -4.80
CA GLY A 167 2.63 21.53 -4.13
C GLY A 167 1.99 20.26 -4.62
N VAL A 168 2.55 19.12 -4.23
CA VAL A 168 2.00 17.77 -4.50
C VAL A 168 2.03 16.93 -3.24
N VAL A 169 1.07 15.99 -3.10
CA VAL A 169 1.03 15.05 -1.97
C VAL A 169 1.24 13.63 -2.48
N LEU A 170 2.30 12.98 -1.97
CA LEU A 170 2.73 11.63 -2.34
C LEU A 170 2.92 10.77 -1.08
N ALA A 171 3.04 9.43 -1.26
CA ALA A 171 3.36 8.54 -0.15
C ALA A 171 4.86 8.60 0.19
N ALA A 172 5.18 8.80 1.46
CA ALA A 172 6.55 8.89 1.97
C ALA A 172 7.39 7.66 1.61
N ALA A 173 6.84 6.44 1.80
CA ALA A 173 7.53 5.20 1.45
C ALA A 173 7.97 5.15 -0.02
N GLY A 174 7.16 5.67 -0.95
CA GLY A 174 7.51 5.72 -2.37
C GLY A 174 8.68 6.68 -2.64
N LEU A 175 8.68 7.85 -2.01
CA LEU A 175 9.75 8.83 -2.13
C LEU A 175 11.06 8.30 -1.54
N LYS A 176 11.02 7.71 -0.35
CA LYS A 176 12.20 7.09 0.29
C LYS A 176 12.82 5.98 -0.57
N ARG A 177 11.99 5.07 -1.12
CA ARG A 177 12.45 3.97 -1.99
C ARG A 177 13.06 4.46 -3.30
N MET A 178 12.71 5.66 -3.73
CA MET A 178 13.27 6.30 -4.92
C MET A 178 14.43 7.24 -4.63
N GLY A 179 14.88 7.36 -3.36
CA GLY A 179 15.94 8.28 -2.97
C GLY A 179 15.55 9.76 -3.06
N LEU A 180 14.27 10.08 -2.92
CA LEU A 180 13.71 11.44 -3.08
C LEU A 180 13.21 12.04 -1.76
N ALA A 181 13.62 11.48 -0.63
CA ALA A 181 13.18 11.94 0.70
C ALA A 181 13.64 13.35 1.04
N ASP A 182 14.75 13.80 0.48
CA ASP A 182 15.34 15.13 0.61
C ASP A 182 14.51 16.24 -0.07
N GLN A 183 13.61 15.89 -0.97
CA GLN A 183 12.69 16.83 -1.63
C GLN A 183 11.44 17.14 -0.78
N VAL A 184 11.20 16.36 0.28
CA VAL A 184 10.00 16.50 1.10
C VAL A 184 10.05 17.77 1.92
N THR A 185 9.03 18.63 1.79
CA THR A 185 8.85 19.82 2.59
C THR A 185 8.39 19.48 4.01
N GLU A 186 7.38 18.59 4.10
CA GLU A 186 6.88 18.09 5.38
C GLU A 186 6.17 16.75 5.25
N TYR A 187 6.08 16.01 6.36
CA TYR A 187 5.28 14.79 6.47
C TYR A 187 4.04 15.09 7.30
N PHE A 188 2.86 14.73 6.77
CA PHE A 188 1.65 14.75 7.59
C PHE A 188 1.74 13.67 8.67
N SER A 189 1.38 14.00 9.91
CA SER A 189 1.22 12.98 10.93
C SER A 189 0.03 12.07 10.59
N THR A 190 0.00 10.86 11.16
CA THR A 190 -1.12 9.91 10.95
C THR A 190 -2.44 10.40 11.56
N GLU A 191 -2.38 11.37 12.48
CA GLU A 191 -3.52 12.08 13.06
C GLU A 191 -4.08 13.13 12.11
N GLN A 192 -3.19 13.86 11.40
CA GLN A 192 -3.58 14.87 10.42
C GLN A 192 -4.13 14.23 9.14
N MET A 193 -3.47 13.16 8.67
CA MET A 193 -3.87 12.45 7.46
C MET A 193 -3.66 10.94 7.61
N LEU A 194 -4.77 10.23 7.78
CA LEU A 194 -4.73 8.77 7.89
C LEU A 194 -4.27 8.16 6.54
N PRO A 195 -3.23 7.31 6.56
CA PRO A 195 -2.68 6.69 5.35
C PRO A 195 -3.67 5.79 4.62
N ALA A 196 -3.38 5.42 3.39
CA ALA A 196 -4.11 4.33 2.74
C ALA A 196 -3.80 3.01 3.45
N SER A 197 -4.80 2.13 3.57
CA SER A 197 -4.61 0.77 4.09
C SER A 197 -3.47 0.09 3.33
N GLY A 198 -2.52 -0.51 4.05
CA GLY A 198 -1.34 -1.14 3.49
C GLY A 198 -0.25 -0.17 2.99
N GLN A 199 -0.39 1.15 3.18
CA GLN A 199 0.65 2.10 2.75
C GLN A 199 1.96 1.86 3.51
N GLY A 200 3.07 1.79 2.76
CA GLY A 200 4.40 1.49 3.29
C GLY A 200 4.75 0.00 3.29
N ILE A 201 3.79 -0.90 3.19
CA ILE A 201 4.00 -2.35 3.25
C ILE A 201 4.30 -2.92 1.86
N LEU A 202 5.39 -3.69 1.74
CA LEU A 202 5.63 -4.58 0.61
C LEU A 202 5.07 -5.95 0.91
N ALA A 203 4.23 -6.45 0.00
CA ALA A 203 3.53 -7.71 0.09
C ALA A 203 4.08 -8.69 -0.95
N ILE A 204 4.28 -9.94 -0.56
CA ILE A 204 4.72 -11.02 -1.44
C ILE A 204 3.57 -11.99 -1.63
N GLU A 205 3.17 -12.14 -2.88
CA GLU A 205 2.10 -13.02 -3.32
C GLU A 205 2.66 -14.28 -3.97
N THR A 206 2.02 -15.42 -3.70
CA THR A 206 2.34 -16.72 -4.31
C THR A 206 1.07 -17.46 -4.69
N LEU A 207 1.22 -18.53 -5.47
CA LEU A 207 0.14 -19.48 -5.71
C LEU A 207 -0.27 -20.20 -4.41
N ASN A 208 -1.57 -20.35 -4.21
CA ASN A 208 -2.13 -21.11 -3.09
C ASN A 208 -2.12 -22.65 -3.34
N VAL A 209 -1.87 -23.10 -4.56
CA VAL A 209 -1.94 -24.50 -4.99
C VAL A 209 -0.56 -25.14 -5.17
N ILE A 210 -0.48 -26.46 -4.99
CA ILE A 210 0.74 -27.32 -4.89
C ILE A 210 1.37 -27.66 -6.26
N ALA A 211 1.24 -26.85 -7.28
CA ALA A 211 1.86 -27.13 -8.57
C ALA A 211 2.77 -25.97 -9.02
N SER A 212 3.99 -25.94 -8.51
CA SER A 212 5.02 -25.04 -9.04
C SER A 212 5.95 -25.81 -9.98
N HIS A 213 6.11 -25.29 -11.19
CA HIS A 213 7.15 -25.72 -12.11
C HIS A 213 8.43 -24.99 -11.67
N GLY A 214 9.31 -25.64 -10.92
CA GLY A 214 10.55 -25.03 -10.46
C GLY A 214 10.91 -25.37 -9.02
N VAL A 215 11.10 -24.38 -8.16
CA VAL A 215 11.34 -24.60 -6.72
C VAL A 215 10.08 -25.19 -6.09
N ALA A 216 10.18 -26.31 -5.39
CA ALA A 216 9.04 -26.92 -4.74
C ALA A 216 8.35 -25.93 -3.77
N LYS A 217 7.02 -25.86 -3.75
CA LYS A 217 6.23 -24.90 -2.94
C LYS A 217 6.61 -24.87 -1.48
N GLN A 218 6.90 -26.03 -0.87
CA GLN A 218 7.40 -26.11 0.51
C GLN A 218 8.73 -25.36 0.69
N SER A 219 9.56 -25.32 -0.36
CA SER A 219 10.79 -24.55 -0.41
C SER A 219 10.52 -23.05 -0.48
N ILE A 220 9.54 -22.59 -1.28
CA ILE A 220 9.20 -21.16 -1.37
C ILE A 220 8.65 -20.64 -0.05
N ASP A 221 7.68 -21.33 0.55
CA ASP A 221 7.09 -20.91 1.84
C ASP A 221 8.17 -20.85 2.95
N SER A 222 9.10 -21.80 3.01
CA SER A 222 10.18 -21.79 4.00
C SER A 222 11.22 -20.69 3.75
N ILE A 223 11.49 -20.37 2.49
CA ILE A 223 12.35 -19.26 2.09
C ILE A 223 11.72 -17.92 2.52
N LEU A 224 10.43 -17.74 2.22
CA LEU A 224 9.71 -16.49 2.51
C LEU A 224 9.45 -16.29 4.01
N ALA A 225 9.20 -17.36 4.77
CA ALA A 225 8.96 -17.27 6.21
C ALA A 225 10.09 -16.56 6.97
N ARG A 226 11.34 -16.62 6.45
CA ARG A 226 12.52 -15.99 7.06
C ARG A 226 12.51 -14.46 6.96
N VAL A 227 11.73 -13.88 6.08
CA VAL A 227 11.63 -12.42 5.86
C VAL A 227 10.31 -11.84 6.31
N ASN A 228 9.38 -12.67 6.80
CA ASN A 228 8.09 -12.20 7.26
C ASN A 228 8.23 -11.39 8.55
N ASP A 229 7.71 -10.16 8.54
CA ASP A 229 7.54 -9.36 9.75
C ASP A 229 6.16 -9.62 10.35
N ALA A 230 6.11 -10.39 11.44
CA ALA A 230 4.86 -10.84 12.06
C ALA A 230 3.96 -9.67 12.52
N LYS A 231 4.56 -8.58 13.06
CA LYS A 231 3.80 -7.39 13.47
C LYS A 231 3.18 -6.70 12.25
N THR A 232 3.97 -6.48 11.21
CA THR A 232 3.47 -5.90 9.96
C THR A 232 2.44 -6.80 9.28
N TYR A 233 2.58 -8.14 9.40
CA TYR A 233 1.59 -9.06 8.85
C TYR A 233 0.23 -8.95 9.56
N ALA A 234 0.22 -8.87 10.89
CA ALA A 234 -1.00 -8.64 11.66
C ALA A 234 -1.65 -7.27 11.31
N ILE A 235 -0.84 -6.21 11.22
CA ILE A 235 -1.28 -4.89 10.74
C ILE A 235 -1.91 -4.99 9.35
N ALA A 236 -1.25 -5.65 8.40
CA ALA A 236 -1.73 -5.82 7.03
C ALA A 236 -3.08 -6.53 7.00
N VAL A 237 -3.23 -7.62 7.77
CA VAL A 237 -4.49 -8.38 7.87
C VAL A 237 -5.62 -7.52 8.43
N ALA A 238 -5.37 -6.74 9.49
CA ALA A 238 -6.38 -5.87 10.08
C ALA A 238 -6.83 -4.77 9.11
N GLU A 239 -5.90 -4.09 8.43
CA GLU A 239 -6.21 -3.03 7.48
C GLU A 239 -6.95 -3.57 6.23
N MET A 240 -6.56 -4.75 5.71
CA MET A 240 -7.24 -5.37 4.57
C MET A 240 -8.62 -5.90 4.96
N ALA A 241 -8.81 -6.41 6.19
CA ALA A 241 -10.11 -6.85 6.69
C ALA A 241 -11.11 -5.69 6.80
N TYR A 242 -10.65 -4.51 7.22
CA TYR A 242 -11.46 -3.29 7.23
C TYR A 242 -11.96 -2.93 5.82
N LEU A 243 -11.07 -2.90 4.83
CA LEU A 243 -11.46 -2.62 3.44
C LEU A 243 -12.44 -3.65 2.90
N LYS A 244 -12.19 -4.94 3.18
CA LYS A 244 -13.06 -6.04 2.74
C LYS A 244 -14.45 -5.92 3.34
N ALA A 245 -14.56 -5.68 4.64
CA ALA A 245 -15.85 -5.55 5.35
C ALA A 245 -16.67 -4.36 4.85
N LEU A 246 -16.04 -3.26 4.45
CA LEU A 246 -16.71 -2.10 3.82
C LEU A 246 -16.98 -2.30 2.32
N ASN A 247 -16.56 -3.42 1.73
CA ASN A 247 -16.55 -3.63 0.28
C ASN A 247 -15.92 -2.44 -0.49
N ALA A 248 -14.84 -1.88 0.09
CA ALA A 248 -14.18 -0.68 -0.38
C ALA A 248 -12.80 -1.01 -0.98
N GLY A 249 -12.31 -0.14 -1.85
CA GLY A 249 -10.98 -0.24 -2.48
C GLY A 249 -10.40 1.15 -2.76
N CYS A 250 -9.29 1.20 -3.49
CA CYS A 250 -8.53 2.44 -3.75
C CYS A 250 -9.32 3.60 -4.39
N GLN A 251 -10.49 3.31 -4.96
CA GLN A 251 -11.38 4.30 -5.57
C GLN A 251 -12.33 4.97 -4.58
N PHE A 252 -12.44 4.45 -3.36
CA PHE A 252 -13.30 5.02 -2.32
C PHE A 252 -12.50 5.95 -1.41
N PRO A 253 -13.12 7.01 -0.87
CA PRO A 253 -12.50 7.89 0.11
C PRO A 253 -12.49 7.23 1.50
N VAL A 254 -11.74 6.14 1.60
CA VAL A 254 -11.56 5.30 2.78
C VAL A 254 -10.08 5.19 3.13
N ALA A 255 -9.79 5.10 4.42
CA ALA A 255 -8.45 4.82 4.92
C ALA A 255 -8.53 3.98 6.20
N SER A 256 -7.49 3.19 6.44
CA SER A 256 -7.21 2.64 7.76
C SER A 256 -5.72 2.61 8.02
N PHE A 257 -5.38 2.74 9.29
CA PHE A 257 -4.01 2.67 9.76
C PHE A 257 -3.97 1.91 11.08
N ALA A 258 -3.28 0.79 11.08
CA ALA A 258 -3.04 -0.01 12.26
C ALA A 258 -1.58 0.12 12.71
N GLU A 259 -1.39 0.15 14.00
CA GLU A 259 -0.08 0.17 14.65
C GLU A 259 -0.15 -0.52 16.02
N PHE A 260 0.99 -0.97 16.50
CA PHE A 260 1.11 -1.45 17.88
C PHE A 260 1.38 -0.27 18.79
N ALA A 261 0.39 0.08 19.65
CA ALA A 261 0.51 1.14 20.64
C ALA A 261 1.56 0.80 21.73
N ASP A 262 1.73 -0.50 22.00
CA ASP A 262 2.74 -1.07 22.87
C ASP A 262 3.17 -2.45 22.33
N ALA A 263 3.83 -3.27 23.13
CA ALA A 263 4.31 -4.58 22.70
C ALA A 263 3.19 -5.55 22.29
N GLU A 264 1.99 -5.39 22.86
CA GLU A 264 0.88 -6.36 22.78
C GLU A 264 -0.44 -5.78 22.32
N THR A 265 -0.58 -4.46 22.22
CA THR A 265 -1.84 -3.81 21.87
C THR A 265 -1.83 -3.35 20.41
N LEU A 266 -2.58 -4.03 19.54
CA LEU A 266 -2.87 -3.56 18.19
C LEU A 266 -4.02 -2.55 18.24
N MET A 267 -3.78 -1.37 17.71
CA MET A 267 -4.77 -0.30 17.50
C MET A 267 -4.97 -0.10 16.00
N ILE A 268 -6.20 0.08 15.57
CA ILE A 268 -6.53 0.46 14.20
C ILE A 268 -7.48 1.65 14.20
N ARG A 269 -7.16 2.66 13.40
CA ARG A 269 -7.99 3.83 13.13
C ARG A 269 -8.53 3.75 11.71
N GLY A 270 -9.77 4.15 11.49
CA GLY A 270 -10.39 4.15 10.18
C GLY A 270 -11.17 5.43 9.90
N ILE A 271 -11.22 5.78 8.61
CA ILE A 271 -12.10 6.84 8.11
C ILE A 271 -12.90 6.35 6.92
N TYR A 272 -14.10 6.89 6.79
CA TYR A 272 -14.96 6.71 5.63
C TYR A 272 -15.66 8.05 5.31
N TRP A 273 -15.64 8.45 4.04
CA TRP A 273 -16.36 9.64 3.60
C TRP A 273 -17.80 9.27 3.24
N ASP A 274 -18.75 9.86 3.96
CA ASP A 274 -20.17 9.73 3.66
C ASP A 274 -20.57 10.79 2.60
N GLU A 275 -20.84 10.32 1.38
CA GLU A 275 -21.24 11.19 0.27
C GLU A 275 -22.61 11.85 0.50
N ASN A 276 -23.51 11.21 1.25
CA ASN A 276 -24.86 11.74 1.51
C ASN A 276 -24.81 12.87 2.54
N LYS A 277 -24.13 12.62 3.66
CA LYS A 277 -24.01 13.58 4.77
C LYS A 277 -22.85 14.58 4.57
N LYS A 278 -22.02 14.42 3.51
CA LYS A 278 -20.84 15.23 3.22
C LYS A 278 -19.89 15.37 4.42
N ASN A 279 -19.72 14.29 5.17
CA ASN A 279 -18.86 14.27 6.35
C ASN A 279 -17.90 13.10 6.36
N LEU A 280 -16.82 13.24 7.15
CA LEU A 280 -15.81 12.23 7.35
C LEU A 280 -16.10 11.47 8.66
N LEU A 281 -16.60 10.25 8.52
CA LEU A 281 -16.77 9.34 9.65
C LEU A 281 -15.43 8.83 10.12
N LYS A 282 -15.24 8.68 11.43
CA LYS A 282 -14.01 8.21 12.05
C LYS A 282 -14.33 7.19 13.13
N SER A 283 -13.50 6.19 13.25
CA SER A 283 -13.57 5.22 14.35
C SER A 283 -12.19 4.67 14.68
N GLU A 284 -12.06 4.12 15.87
CA GLU A 284 -10.85 3.47 16.38
C GLU A 284 -11.25 2.22 17.18
N VAL A 285 -10.46 1.16 17.02
CA VAL A 285 -10.57 -0.09 17.80
C VAL A 285 -9.17 -0.49 18.25
N SER A 286 -9.06 -0.93 19.49
CA SER A 286 -7.81 -1.48 20.02
C SER A 286 -8.05 -2.78 20.77
N ARG A 287 -7.08 -3.71 20.70
CA ARG A 287 -7.16 -5.01 21.37
C ARG A 287 -5.77 -5.54 21.71
N LYS A 288 -5.66 -6.15 22.88
CA LYS A 288 -4.47 -6.92 23.23
C LYS A 288 -4.33 -8.13 22.32
N MET A 289 -3.11 -8.39 21.89
CA MET A 289 -2.77 -9.42 20.94
C MET A 289 -1.43 -10.07 21.30
N ASP A 290 -1.44 -11.36 21.48
CA ASP A 290 -0.22 -12.16 21.66
C ASP A 290 0.23 -12.70 20.30
N LEU A 291 1.35 -12.20 19.80
CA LEU A 291 1.91 -12.60 18.50
C LEU A 291 2.39 -14.06 18.45
N SER A 292 2.54 -14.72 19.59
CA SER A 292 2.90 -16.15 19.66
C SER A 292 1.70 -17.10 19.52
N CYS A 293 0.48 -16.58 19.67
CA CYS A 293 -0.74 -17.38 19.62
C CYS A 293 -1.08 -17.80 18.19
N ALA A 294 -1.52 -19.04 18.00
CA ALA A 294 -1.91 -19.60 16.70
C ALA A 294 -3.06 -18.82 16.03
N ASN A 295 -3.93 -18.18 16.79
CA ASN A 295 -5.09 -17.42 16.30
C ASN A 295 -4.81 -15.93 16.10
N VAL A 296 -3.56 -15.48 16.19
CA VAL A 296 -3.19 -14.06 16.09
C VAL A 296 -3.74 -13.38 14.83
N ILE A 297 -3.72 -14.09 13.71
CA ILE A 297 -4.21 -13.58 12.41
C ILE A 297 -5.73 -13.43 12.40
N ASP A 298 -6.46 -14.33 13.06
CA ASP A 298 -7.91 -14.22 13.16
C ASP A 298 -8.32 -13.07 14.09
N VAL A 299 -7.58 -12.85 15.18
CA VAL A 299 -7.75 -11.68 16.06
C VAL A 299 -7.50 -10.39 15.29
N ALA A 300 -6.43 -10.31 14.51
CA ALA A 300 -6.12 -9.14 13.67
C ALA A 300 -7.24 -8.87 12.64
N ARG A 301 -7.74 -9.92 12.00
CA ARG A 301 -8.86 -9.82 11.05
C ARG A 301 -10.12 -9.30 11.72
N GLN A 302 -10.45 -9.82 12.92
CA GLN A 302 -11.63 -9.42 13.67
C GLN A 302 -11.59 -7.96 14.08
N ILE A 303 -10.42 -7.42 14.47
CA ILE A 303 -10.24 -5.99 14.79
C ILE A 303 -10.60 -5.12 13.58
N GLY A 304 -10.17 -5.51 12.38
CA GLY A 304 -10.51 -4.78 11.15
C GLY A 304 -12.00 -4.80 10.82
N ILE A 305 -12.67 -5.94 11.04
CA ILE A 305 -14.14 -6.09 10.86
C ILE A 305 -14.88 -5.20 11.86
N GLU A 306 -14.51 -5.23 13.14
CA GLU A 306 -15.12 -4.40 14.19
C GLU A 306 -15.00 -2.90 13.89
N LEU A 307 -13.87 -2.47 13.34
CA LEU A 307 -13.70 -1.10 12.89
C LEU A 307 -14.69 -0.75 11.78
N ALA A 308 -14.88 -1.65 10.80
CA ALA A 308 -15.84 -1.46 9.73
C ALA A 308 -17.28 -1.39 10.25
N ASP A 309 -17.65 -2.28 11.16
CA ASP A 309 -18.98 -2.29 11.80
C ASP A 309 -19.25 -0.98 12.55
N SER A 310 -18.26 -0.46 13.27
CA SER A 310 -18.36 0.84 13.96
C SER A 310 -18.58 2.01 12.99
N ILE A 311 -17.97 2.00 11.83
CA ILE A 311 -18.22 2.97 10.75
C ILE A 311 -19.62 2.78 10.17
N CYS A 312 -20.03 1.54 9.89
CA CYS A 312 -21.37 1.23 9.35
C CYS A 312 -22.50 1.65 10.28
N MET A 313 -22.31 1.57 11.60
CA MET A 313 -23.30 2.08 12.58
C MET A 313 -23.50 3.59 12.47
N GLN A 314 -22.48 4.36 12.13
CA GLN A 314 -22.57 5.82 11.95
C GLN A 314 -23.24 6.21 10.61
N LEU A 315 -23.31 5.28 9.64
CA LEU A 315 -23.97 5.50 8.34
C LEU A 315 -25.50 5.38 8.43
N ARG A 316 -26.00 4.70 9.44
CA ARG A 316 -27.45 4.56 9.74
C ARG A 316 -27.99 5.81 10.41
#